data_ea5768a34ff0dbfcffd0f137ea7345f7
#
_entry.id   ea5768a34ff0dbfcffd0f137ea7345f7
#
_cell.length_a   1.000
_cell.length_b   1.000
_cell.length_c   1.000
_cell.angle_alpha   90.00
_cell.angle_beta   90.00
_cell.angle_gamma   90.00
#
_symmetry.space_group_name_H-M   'P 1'
#
loop_
_entity.id
_entity.type
_entity.pdbx_description
1 polymer ?
#
loop_
_entity_poly.entity_id
_entity_poly.type
_entity_poly.pdbx_seq_one_letter_code
_entity_poly.pdbx_strand_id
1 'polypeptide(L)'
;QIWVFGGGPGAEVFLKNYREQVPKQWLNETLIIAIDGATRLLMKFDIVPDVIFSDLDGIRPKDLQKKAVQDAFLVVHAHGDNMDKIKLFTPILKQWAHLIATTQTESALPVINHGGFTDGDRALFLIDNFVLNKQPVFLFGYDFGSVVGSHSKPEYAEDKKANSMKATKMRFGRQLTEKLCSSSIAEYDIIACGERIHAKCEVSEIFNFNDFKNLYLDKQWRSS
;
A
#
# COMPACT_ATOMS: atom_id res chain seq x y z
N GLN A 1 -6.72 9.20 9.51
CA GLN A 1 -6.82 8.77 8.11
C GLN A 1 -5.76 7.74 7.79
N ILE A 2 -5.96 6.99 6.71
CA ILE A 2 -5.01 5.98 6.24
C ILE A 2 -4.66 6.28 4.78
N TRP A 3 -3.38 6.41 4.47
CA TRP A 3 -2.89 6.53 3.10
C TRP A 3 -2.11 5.28 2.72
N VAL A 4 -2.53 4.64 1.64
CA VAL A 4 -1.89 3.41 1.15
C VAL A 4 -1.27 3.68 -0.21
N PHE A 5 0.04 3.49 -0.31
CA PHE A 5 0.80 3.68 -1.53
C PHE A 5 1.17 2.34 -2.15
N GLY A 6 0.62 2.07 -3.32
CA GLY A 6 0.94 0.91 -4.14
C GLY A 6 2.07 1.18 -5.13
N GLY A 7 2.44 0.15 -5.89
CA GLY A 7 3.55 0.21 -6.87
C GLY A 7 3.16 0.73 -8.25
N GLY A 8 1.94 1.22 -8.45
CA GLY A 8 1.50 1.78 -9.73
C GLY A 8 2.04 3.18 -9.99
N PRO A 9 2.09 3.62 -11.26
CA PRO A 9 2.64 4.93 -11.63
C PRO A 9 1.92 6.12 -10.99
N GLY A 10 0.63 6.00 -10.69
CA GLY A 10 -0.18 7.07 -10.08
C GLY A 10 0.37 7.58 -8.74
N ALA A 11 1.01 6.72 -7.95
CA ALA A 11 1.65 7.13 -6.69
C ALA A 11 2.79 8.13 -6.93
N GLU A 12 3.67 7.85 -7.91
CA GLU A 12 4.77 8.77 -8.24
C GLU A 12 4.27 10.07 -8.83
N VAL A 13 3.25 10.00 -9.69
CA VAL A 13 2.60 11.20 -10.27
C VAL A 13 2.04 12.10 -9.16
N PHE A 14 1.29 11.53 -8.20
CA PHE A 14 0.77 12.28 -7.07
C PHE A 14 1.91 12.95 -6.26
N LEU A 15 2.93 12.20 -5.90
CA LEU A 15 4.03 12.73 -5.10
C LEU A 15 4.83 13.81 -5.84
N LYS A 16 5.12 13.64 -7.12
CA LYS A 16 5.81 14.65 -7.93
C LYS A 16 5.03 15.97 -8.01
N ASN A 17 3.71 15.87 -8.14
CA ASN A 17 2.88 17.05 -8.35
C ASN A 17 2.48 17.75 -7.06
N TYR A 18 2.31 17.02 -5.95
CA TYR A 18 1.62 17.53 -4.77
C TYR A 18 2.39 17.43 -3.46
N ARG A 19 3.52 16.69 -3.40
CA ARG A 19 4.25 16.46 -2.14
C ARG A 19 4.61 17.76 -1.42
N GLU A 20 5.07 18.77 -2.15
CA GLU A 20 5.47 20.08 -1.59
C GLU A 20 4.28 20.86 -1.01
N GLN A 21 3.06 20.56 -1.47
CA GLN A 21 1.83 21.22 -1.06
C GLN A 21 1.17 20.53 0.14
N VAL A 22 1.54 19.26 0.42
CA VAL A 22 1.01 18.50 1.55
C VAL A 22 1.60 19.03 2.84
N PRO A 23 0.79 19.56 3.78
CA PRO A 23 1.29 20.05 5.04
C PRO A 23 1.92 18.92 5.87
N LYS A 24 3.03 19.22 6.56
CA LYS A 24 3.67 18.25 7.46
C LYS A 24 2.72 17.73 8.54
N GLN A 25 1.82 18.56 9.01
CA GLN A 25 0.82 18.18 9.99
C GLN A 25 -0.05 17.02 9.48
N TRP A 26 -0.46 17.04 8.21
CA TRP A 26 -1.26 15.96 7.63
C TRP A 26 -0.51 14.64 7.61
N LEU A 27 0.79 14.66 7.28
CA LEU A 27 1.62 13.45 7.32
C LEU A 27 1.73 12.89 8.75
N ASN A 28 1.83 13.76 9.75
CA ASN A 28 1.92 13.35 11.16
C ASN A 28 0.60 12.80 11.73
N GLU A 29 -0.53 13.18 11.14
CA GLU A 29 -1.89 12.76 11.55
C GLU A 29 -2.44 11.60 10.72
N THR A 30 -1.64 11.06 9.80
CA THR A 30 -2.03 10.03 8.84
C THR A 30 -1.20 8.77 9.04
N LEU A 31 -1.86 7.62 9.11
CA LEU A 31 -1.19 6.32 9.03
C LEU A 31 -0.78 6.06 7.57
N ILE A 32 0.53 6.01 7.33
CA ILE A 32 1.09 5.84 5.99
C ILE A 32 1.54 4.40 5.79
N ILE A 33 0.94 3.73 4.83
CA ILE A 33 1.22 2.34 4.49
C ILE A 33 1.89 2.27 3.12
N ALA A 34 3.05 1.66 3.06
CA ALA A 34 3.78 1.40 1.82
C ALA A 34 3.67 -0.05 1.40
N ILE A 35 3.27 -0.29 0.17
CA ILE A 35 3.24 -1.62 -0.42
C ILE A 35 4.53 -1.83 -1.21
N ASP A 36 5.34 -2.76 -0.72
CA ASP A 36 6.53 -3.25 -1.40
C ASP A 36 7.45 -2.11 -1.90
N GLY A 37 7.71 -2.01 -3.18
CA GLY A 37 8.56 -0.98 -3.79
C GLY A 37 8.11 0.47 -3.55
N ALA A 38 6.86 0.71 -3.18
CA ALA A 38 6.38 2.04 -2.78
C ALA A 38 7.14 2.60 -1.56
N THR A 39 7.71 1.72 -0.72
CA THR A 39 8.60 2.14 0.38
C THR A 39 9.76 3.01 -0.14
N ARG A 40 10.40 2.58 -1.23
CA ARG A 40 11.51 3.33 -1.84
C ARG A 40 11.04 4.65 -2.46
N LEU A 41 9.84 4.62 -3.05
CA LEU A 41 9.22 5.81 -3.63
C LEU A 41 8.96 6.85 -2.54
N LEU A 42 8.28 6.49 -1.46
CA LEU A 42 7.98 7.40 -0.35
C LEU A 42 9.25 8.02 0.24
N MET A 43 10.26 7.19 0.49
CA MET A 43 11.53 7.69 1.04
C MET A 43 12.28 8.63 0.10
N LYS A 44 12.06 8.56 -1.21
CA LYS A 44 12.61 9.52 -2.19
C LYS A 44 11.99 10.92 -2.04
N PHE A 45 10.78 10.98 -1.48
CA PHE A 45 10.04 12.20 -1.20
C PHE A 45 10.02 12.58 0.30
N ASP A 46 10.97 12.06 1.07
CA ASP A 46 11.10 12.31 2.51
C ASP A 46 9.82 11.97 3.30
N ILE A 47 9.15 10.91 2.90
CA ILE A 47 8.01 10.34 3.61
C ILE A 47 8.43 8.98 4.16
N VAL A 48 8.33 8.82 5.49
CA VAL A 48 8.61 7.56 6.17
C VAL A 48 7.29 6.83 6.39
N PRO A 49 7.12 5.59 5.88
CA PRO A 49 5.90 4.84 6.15
C PRO A 49 5.87 4.31 7.59
N ASP A 50 4.67 4.26 8.17
CA ASP A 50 4.41 3.63 9.48
C ASP A 50 4.29 2.12 9.35
N VAL A 51 3.80 1.64 8.20
CA VAL A 51 3.66 0.21 7.88
C VAL A 51 4.25 -0.08 6.51
N ILE A 52 5.05 -1.13 6.42
CA ILE A 52 5.58 -1.66 5.17
C ILE A 52 4.99 -3.05 4.96
N PHE A 53 4.30 -3.25 3.85
CA PHE A 53 3.72 -4.53 3.45
C PHE A 53 4.46 -5.09 2.24
N SER A 54 5.08 -6.28 2.32
CA SER A 54 5.94 -6.77 1.26
C SER A 54 6.09 -8.30 1.26
N ASP A 55 6.19 -8.89 0.06
CA ASP A 55 6.71 -10.24 -0.16
C ASP A 55 8.24 -10.27 -0.34
N LEU A 56 8.90 -9.13 -0.14
CA LEU A 56 10.35 -8.90 -0.23
C LEU A 56 10.93 -8.93 -1.66
N ASP A 57 10.08 -8.89 -2.69
CA ASP A 57 10.55 -8.89 -4.08
C ASP A 57 10.75 -7.48 -4.66
N GLY A 58 10.03 -6.47 -4.15
CA GLY A 58 10.14 -5.08 -4.56
C GLY A 58 11.05 -4.22 -3.67
N ILE A 59 11.59 -4.77 -2.59
CA ILE A 59 12.45 -4.12 -1.61
C ILE A 59 13.86 -4.73 -1.64
N ARG A 60 14.88 -3.95 -1.31
CA ARG A 60 16.26 -4.44 -1.13
C ARG A 60 16.61 -4.47 0.35
N PRO A 61 17.51 -5.37 0.82
CA PRO A 61 17.97 -5.38 2.21
C PRO A 61 18.41 -4.00 2.72
N LYS A 62 19.17 -3.25 1.90
CA LYS A 62 19.63 -1.90 2.25
C LYS A 62 18.51 -0.87 2.44
N ASP A 63 17.35 -1.09 1.85
CA ASP A 63 16.22 -0.17 2.01
C ASP A 63 15.60 -0.33 3.41
N LEU A 64 15.55 -1.55 3.94
CA LEU A 64 15.11 -1.83 5.30
C LEU A 64 16.17 -1.54 6.38
N GLN A 65 17.44 -1.49 6.02
CA GLN A 65 18.52 -1.13 6.95
C GLN A 65 18.61 0.37 7.24
N LYS A 66 17.84 1.20 6.55
CA LYS A 66 17.80 2.63 6.82
C LYS A 66 17.13 2.88 8.17
N LYS A 67 17.79 3.63 9.05
CA LYS A 67 17.30 3.94 10.40
C LYS A 67 15.86 4.51 10.40
N ALA A 68 15.54 5.31 9.40
CA ALA A 68 14.24 5.97 9.30
C ALA A 68 13.05 5.00 9.26
N VAL A 69 13.20 3.78 8.71
CA VAL A 69 12.11 2.80 8.59
C VAL A 69 12.13 1.71 9.67
N GLN A 70 13.12 1.71 10.56
CA GLN A 70 13.28 0.62 11.53
C GLN A 70 12.19 0.58 12.61
N ASP A 71 11.49 1.70 12.82
CA ASP A 71 10.38 1.80 13.76
C ASP A 71 9.03 1.44 13.10
N ALA A 72 9.00 1.25 11.77
CA ALA A 72 7.79 0.87 11.06
C ALA A 72 7.36 -0.58 11.39
N PHE A 73 6.06 -0.83 11.34
CA PHE A 73 5.57 -2.21 11.28
C PHE A 73 5.94 -2.84 9.94
N LEU A 74 6.61 -3.97 9.96
CA LEU A 74 6.95 -4.72 8.75
C LEU A 74 6.06 -5.96 8.65
N VAL A 75 5.16 -5.95 7.68
CA VAL A 75 4.28 -7.08 7.37
C VAL A 75 4.90 -7.87 6.22
N VAL A 76 5.44 -9.04 6.52
CA VAL A 76 6.08 -9.91 5.53
C VAL A 76 5.12 -11.01 5.10
N HIS A 77 4.87 -11.10 3.79
CA HIS A 77 4.05 -12.13 3.21
C HIS A 77 4.87 -13.30 2.68
N ALA A 78 4.60 -14.52 3.18
CA ALA A 78 5.19 -15.76 2.70
C ALA A 78 4.19 -16.51 1.80
N HIS A 79 4.58 -16.76 0.53
CA HIS A 79 3.74 -17.43 -0.46
C HIS A 79 4.42 -18.61 -1.18
N GLY A 80 5.50 -19.14 -0.62
CA GLY A 80 6.24 -20.29 -1.14
C GLY A 80 7.29 -19.92 -2.17
N ASP A 81 6.96 -19.16 -3.19
CA ASP A 81 7.91 -18.76 -4.25
C ASP A 81 8.96 -17.74 -3.77
N ASN A 82 8.75 -17.09 -2.63
CA ASN A 82 9.66 -16.10 -2.05
C ASN A 82 10.54 -16.63 -0.92
N MET A 83 10.66 -17.95 -0.75
CA MET A 83 11.48 -18.54 0.32
C MET A 83 12.93 -18.06 0.31
N ASP A 84 13.54 -17.94 -0.87
CA ASP A 84 14.94 -17.48 -0.98
C ASP A 84 15.08 -15.99 -0.60
N LYS A 85 14.06 -15.18 -0.90
CA LYS A 85 13.99 -13.80 -0.41
C LYS A 85 13.90 -13.75 1.11
N ILE A 86 13.01 -14.53 1.71
CA ILE A 86 12.87 -14.61 3.17
C ILE A 86 14.20 -15.03 3.81
N LYS A 87 14.91 -16.03 3.26
CA LYS A 87 16.25 -16.43 3.74
C LYS A 87 17.25 -15.28 3.64
N LEU A 88 17.29 -14.58 2.51
CA LEU A 88 18.17 -13.42 2.31
C LEU A 88 17.92 -12.31 3.34
N PHE A 89 16.66 -12.03 3.66
CA PHE A 89 16.27 -10.99 4.60
C PHE A 89 16.29 -11.45 6.07
N THR A 90 16.44 -12.74 6.36
CA THR A 90 16.40 -13.30 7.72
C THR A 90 17.27 -12.54 8.74
N PRO A 91 18.51 -12.12 8.44
CA PRO A 91 19.32 -11.36 9.39
C PRO A 91 18.67 -10.02 9.81
N ILE A 92 17.93 -9.36 8.90
CA ILE A 92 17.22 -8.13 9.16
C ILE A 92 15.94 -8.42 9.93
N LEU A 93 15.16 -9.40 9.47
CA LEU A 93 13.87 -9.77 10.05
C LEU A 93 13.99 -10.20 11.51
N LYS A 94 15.05 -10.93 11.88
CA LYS A 94 15.30 -11.35 13.27
C LYS A 94 15.53 -10.20 14.25
N GLN A 95 15.93 -9.04 13.75
CA GLN A 95 16.22 -7.86 14.56
C GLN A 95 15.08 -6.81 14.46
N TRP A 96 14.05 -7.06 13.65
CA TRP A 96 12.97 -6.12 13.44
C TRP A 96 11.99 -6.15 14.61
N ALA A 97 11.81 -5.00 15.28
CA ALA A 97 11.02 -4.93 16.52
C ALA A 97 9.52 -5.20 16.29
N HIS A 98 8.98 -4.75 15.16
CA HIS A 98 7.55 -4.79 14.85
C HIS A 98 7.28 -5.63 13.60
N LEU A 99 7.58 -6.93 13.66
CA LEU A 99 7.42 -7.88 12.55
C LEU A 99 6.09 -8.62 12.66
N ILE A 100 5.32 -8.62 11.56
CA ILE A 100 4.11 -9.42 11.37
C ILE A 100 4.35 -10.36 10.19
N ALA A 101 4.15 -11.65 10.40
CA ALA A 101 4.27 -12.65 9.35
C ALA A 101 2.88 -13.08 8.85
N THR A 102 2.71 -13.07 7.52
CA THR A 102 1.46 -13.48 6.87
C THR A 102 1.69 -14.58 5.85
N THR A 103 0.64 -15.34 5.55
CA THR A 103 0.66 -16.42 4.56
C THR A 103 -0.61 -16.42 3.73
N GLN A 104 -0.62 -17.19 2.63
CA GLN A 104 -1.81 -17.44 1.81
C GLN A 104 -2.48 -18.79 2.09
N THR A 105 -1.90 -19.59 2.98
CA THR A 105 -2.44 -20.89 3.42
C THR A 105 -3.20 -20.73 4.73
N GLU A 106 -3.60 -21.84 5.35
CA GLU A 106 -4.19 -21.80 6.69
C GLU A 106 -3.27 -21.11 7.69
N SER A 107 -3.87 -20.31 8.56
CA SER A 107 -3.12 -19.63 9.62
C SER A 107 -2.55 -20.63 10.61
N ALA A 108 -1.27 -20.47 10.94
CA ALA A 108 -0.60 -21.20 12.00
C ALA A 108 0.18 -20.19 12.86
N LEU A 109 -0.35 -19.84 14.02
CA LEU A 109 0.25 -18.83 14.87
C LEU A 109 1.75 -19.06 15.09
N PRO A 110 2.58 -18.02 14.98
CA PRO A 110 2.23 -16.59 14.88
C PRO A 110 2.02 -16.08 13.45
N VAL A 111 1.89 -16.94 12.44
CA VAL A 111 1.69 -16.56 11.03
C VAL A 111 0.21 -16.55 10.71
N ILE A 112 -0.28 -15.45 10.16
CA ILE A 112 -1.71 -15.21 9.94
C ILE A 112 -2.06 -15.03 8.47
N ASN A 113 -3.30 -15.34 8.11
CA ASN A 113 -3.85 -15.13 6.77
C ASN A 113 -5.07 -14.22 6.88
N HIS A 114 -4.96 -13.02 6.33
CA HIS A 114 -6.06 -12.04 6.27
C HIS A 114 -6.86 -12.10 4.97
N GLY A 115 -6.49 -12.99 4.05
CA GLY A 115 -7.06 -13.01 2.70
C GLY A 115 -6.25 -12.15 1.73
N GLY A 116 -6.86 -11.90 0.57
CA GLY A 116 -6.20 -11.20 -0.53
C GLY A 116 -5.32 -12.11 -1.39
N PHE A 117 -4.73 -11.55 -2.44
CA PHE A 117 -3.90 -12.29 -3.40
C PHE A 117 -2.59 -11.57 -3.74
N THR A 118 -2.63 -10.27 -4.05
CA THR A 118 -1.43 -9.43 -4.25
C THR A 118 -1.14 -8.63 -2.97
N ASP A 119 0.07 -8.09 -2.82
CA ASP A 119 0.42 -7.32 -1.63
C ASP A 119 -0.52 -6.13 -1.40
N GLY A 120 -0.97 -5.50 -2.49
CA GLY A 120 -1.90 -4.37 -2.41
C GLY A 120 -3.24 -4.74 -1.82
N ASP A 121 -3.92 -5.73 -2.39
CA ASP A 121 -5.23 -6.15 -1.87
C ASP A 121 -5.12 -6.86 -0.51
N ARG A 122 -4.03 -7.60 -0.25
CA ARG A 122 -3.76 -8.16 1.09
C ARG A 122 -3.65 -7.09 2.16
N ALA A 123 -2.95 -5.99 1.85
CA ALA A 123 -2.86 -4.86 2.78
C ALA A 123 -4.24 -4.28 3.09
N LEU A 124 -5.13 -4.18 2.10
CA LEU A 124 -6.50 -3.70 2.32
C LEU A 124 -7.32 -4.68 3.17
N PHE A 125 -7.19 -5.99 2.95
CA PHE A 125 -7.82 -7.00 3.82
C PHE A 125 -7.31 -6.93 5.26
N LEU A 126 -6.01 -6.63 5.45
CA LEU A 126 -5.46 -6.40 6.78
C LEU A 126 -6.04 -5.13 7.40
N ILE A 127 -6.08 -4.03 6.65
CA ILE A 127 -6.63 -2.74 7.10
C ILE A 127 -8.09 -2.89 7.53
N ASP A 128 -8.90 -3.65 6.78
CA ASP A 128 -10.33 -3.86 7.07
C ASP A 128 -10.58 -4.44 8.47
N ASN A 129 -9.59 -5.15 9.03
CA ASN A 129 -9.70 -5.68 10.39
C ASN A 129 -9.42 -4.64 11.49
N PHE A 130 -8.82 -3.50 11.15
CA PHE A 130 -8.37 -2.50 12.12
C PHE A 130 -8.94 -1.11 11.88
N VAL A 131 -9.49 -0.85 10.68
CA VAL A 131 -10.08 0.44 10.36
C VAL A 131 -11.33 0.69 11.21
N LEU A 132 -11.44 1.91 11.71
CA LEU A 132 -12.63 2.36 12.43
C LEU A 132 -13.69 2.86 11.44
N ASN A 133 -14.95 2.73 11.83
CA ASN A 133 -16.07 3.27 11.08
C ASN A 133 -15.84 4.73 10.72
N LYS A 134 -16.15 5.09 9.47
CA LYS A 134 -15.98 6.44 8.91
C LYS A 134 -14.52 6.92 8.80
N GLN A 135 -13.53 6.07 9.03
CA GLN A 135 -12.13 6.43 8.80
C GLN A 135 -11.77 6.23 7.32
N PRO A 136 -11.32 7.26 6.57
CA PRO A 136 -11.05 7.09 5.14
C PRO A 136 -9.73 6.39 4.88
N VAL A 137 -9.73 5.65 3.80
CA VAL A 137 -8.55 5.00 3.24
C VAL A 137 -8.30 5.56 1.85
N PHE A 138 -7.22 6.32 1.69
CA PHE A 138 -6.80 6.88 0.41
C PHE A 138 -5.81 5.94 -0.27
N LEU A 139 -6.08 5.57 -1.51
CA LEU A 139 -5.25 4.66 -2.31
C LEU A 139 -4.52 5.44 -3.40
N PHE A 140 -3.20 5.37 -3.39
CA PHE A 140 -2.31 5.96 -4.39
C PHE A 140 -1.57 4.87 -5.13
N GLY A 141 -1.55 4.89 -6.47
CA GLY A 141 -0.87 3.88 -7.27
C GLY A 141 -1.54 2.50 -7.25
N TYR A 142 -2.84 2.45 -7.05
CA TYR A 142 -3.68 1.27 -7.24
C TYR A 142 -4.27 1.27 -8.64
N ASP A 143 -3.42 1.49 -9.64
CA ASP A 143 -3.86 1.75 -11.00
C ASP A 143 -4.46 0.51 -11.70
N PHE A 144 -4.11 -0.71 -11.27
CA PHE A 144 -4.57 -2.00 -11.81
C PHE A 144 -4.57 -2.09 -13.36
N GLY A 145 -3.87 -1.18 -14.00
CA GLY A 145 -3.80 -1.04 -15.44
C GLY A 145 -2.81 -1.98 -16.11
N SER A 146 -2.48 -1.68 -17.35
CA SER A 146 -1.50 -2.44 -18.13
C SER A 146 -0.04 -2.05 -17.86
N VAL A 147 0.20 -1.09 -16.96
CA VAL A 147 1.52 -0.54 -16.65
C VAL A 147 1.90 -0.87 -15.22
N VAL A 148 3.12 -1.36 -15.04
CA VAL A 148 3.76 -1.59 -13.74
C VAL A 148 4.72 -0.45 -13.50
N GLY A 149 4.57 0.25 -12.38
CA GLY A 149 5.41 1.39 -12.05
C GLY A 149 6.87 0.98 -11.82
N SER A 150 7.79 1.89 -12.15
CA SER A 150 9.24 1.70 -12.02
C SER A 150 9.69 1.38 -10.59
N HIS A 151 8.91 1.77 -9.60
CA HIS A 151 9.19 1.48 -8.20
C HIS A 151 8.73 0.11 -7.73
N SER A 152 7.94 -0.63 -8.52
CA SER A 152 7.44 -1.96 -8.14
C SER A 152 8.57 -2.95 -7.88
N LYS A 153 9.67 -2.86 -8.64
CA LYS A 153 10.83 -3.74 -8.45
C LYS A 153 12.14 -2.96 -8.47
N PRO A 154 13.17 -3.41 -7.70
CA PRO A 154 14.46 -2.72 -7.64
C PRO A 154 15.20 -2.58 -8.96
N GLU A 155 14.99 -3.53 -9.88
CA GLU A 155 15.64 -3.60 -11.19
C GLU A 155 14.92 -2.78 -12.28
N TYR A 156 13.76 -2.17 -11.98
CA TYR A 156 13.06 -1.36 -12.96
C TYR A 156 13.61 0.07 -12.97
N ALA A 157 14.14 0.49 -14.12
CA ALA A 157 14.59 1.86 -14.35
C ALA A 157 13.45 2.79 -14.81
N GLU A 158 12.41 2.21 -15.40
CA GLU A 158 11.24 2.90 -15.96
C GLU A 158 9.98 2.06 -15.80
N ASP A 159 8.83 2.67 -16.04
CA ASP A 159 7.55 1.98 -16.06
C ASP A 159 7.52 0.94 -17.18
N LYS A 160 6.94 -0.22 -16.92
CA LYS A 160 6.91 -1.35 -17.86
C LYS A 160 5.51 -1.81 -18.13
N LYS A 161 5.27 -2.23 -19.38
CA LYS A 161 4.05 -2.95 -19.71
C LYS A 161 3.98 -4.28 -18.95
N ALA A 162 2.85 -4.53 -18.30
CA ALA A 162 2.61 -5.78 -17.61
C ALA A 162 2.61 -6.94 -18.63
N ASN A 163 3.32 -8.02 -18.33
CA ASN A 163 3.15 -9.26 -19.08
C ASN A 163 1.80 -9.91 -18.74
N SER A 164 1.41 -10.96 -19.48
CA SER A 164 0.11 -11.61 -19.32
C SER A 164 -0.15 -12.12 -17.90
N MET A 165 0.86 -12.68 -17.25
CA MET A 165 0.76 -13.17 -15.86
C MET A 165 0.55 -12.02 -14.89
N LYS A 166 1.34 -10.94 -14.99
CA LYS A 166 1.19 -9.75 -14.12
C LYS A 166 -0.16 -9.08 -14.35
N ALA A 167 -0.59 -8.93 -15.60
CA ALA A 167 -1.91 -8.37 -15.94
C ALA A 167 -3.04 -9.22 -15.34
N THR A 168 -2.92 -10.54 -15.36
CA THR A 168 -3.89 -11.43 -14.70
C THR A 168 -3.89 -11.25 -13.19
N LYS A 169 -2.71 -11.18 -12.54
CA LYS A 169 -2.60 -10.90 -11.10
C LYS A 169 -3.25 -9.57 -10.73
N MET A 170 -3.00 -8.51 -11.52
CA MET A 170 -3.57 -7.18 -11.29
C MET A 170 -5.11 -7.20 -11.43
N ARG A 171 -5.65 -7.93 -12.40
CA ARG A 171 -7.10 -8.12 -12.54
C ARG A 171 -7.72 -8.80 -11.32
N PHE A 172 -7.09 -9.84 -10.78
CA PHE A 172 -7.56 -10.49 -9.55
C PHE A 172 -7.46 -9.57 -8.33
N GLY A 173 -6.34 -8.85 -8.18
CA GLY A 173 -6.19 -7.86 -7.12
C GLY A 173 -7.29 -6.78 -7.17
N ARG A 174 -7.61 -6.29 -8.38
CA ARG A 174 -8.73 -5.37 -8.60
C ARG A 174 -10.07 -5.98 -8.12
N GLN A 175 -10.40 -7.20 -8.59
CA GLN A 175 -11.65 -7.88 -8.21
C GLN A 175 -11.76 -8.09 -6.69
N LEU A 176 -10.66 -8.42 -6.03
CA LEU A 176 -10.63 -8.59 -4.57
C LEU A 176 -10.82 -7.26 -3.84
N THR A 177 -10.19 -6.20 -4.33
CA THR A 177 -10.40 -4.84 -3.80
C THR A 177 -11.87 -4.41 -3.97
N GLU A 178 -12.46 -4.64 -5.15
CA GLU A 178 -13.86 -4.36 -5.43
C GLU A 178 -14.81 -5.16 -4.52
N LYS A 179 -14.48 -6.43 -4.28
CA LYS A 179 -15.23 -7.28 -3.36
C LYS A 179 -15.15 -6.73 -1.94
N LEU A 180 -13.97 -6.34 -1.48
CA LEU A 180 -13.78 -5.75 -0.16
C LEU A 180 -14.63 -4.47 0.01
N CYS A 181 -14.56 -3.56 -0.96
CA CYS A 181 -15.39 -2.33 -0.96
C CYS A 181 -16.89 -2.61 -0.84
N SER A 182 -17.34 -3.78 -1.31
CA SER A 182 -18.76 -4.18 -1.31
C SER A 182 -19.17 -4.96 -0.07
N SER A 183 -18.23 -5.58 0.65
CA SER A 183 -18.48 -6.54 1.72
C SER A 183 -17.84 -6.17 3.06
N SER A 184 -17.13 -5.03 3.14
CA SER A 184 -16.56 -4.57 4.41
C SER A 184 -17.64 -4.38 5.46
N ILE A 185 -17.38 -4.87 6.67
CA ILE A 185 -18.25 -4.70 7.84
C ILE A 185 -18.08 -3.30 8.41
N ALA A 186 -16.90 -2.73 8.32
CA ALA A 186 -16.63 -1.37 8.74
C ALA A 186 -17.14 -0.38 7.68
N GLU A 187 -17.99 0.56 8.09
CA GLU A 187 -18.44 1.65 7.22
C GLU A 187 -17.33 2.69 7.08
N TYR A 188 -16.45 2.50 6.13
CA TYR A 188 -15.39 3.44 5.80
C TYR A 188 -15.33 3.71 4.30
N ASP A 189 -14.83 4.88 3.95
CA ASP A 189 -14.68 5.28 2.56
C ASP A 189 -13.32 4.84 2.01
N ILE A 190 -13.31 4.10 0.91
CA ILE A 190 -12.09 3.87 0.11
C ILE A 190 -12.09 4.87 -1.04
N ILE A 191 -11.05 5.70 -1.09
CA ILE A 191 -10.88 6.76 -2.07
C ILE A 191 -9.70 6.43 -2.96
N ALA A 192 -9.97 6.02 -4.19
CA ALA A 192 -8.92 5.75 -5.17
C ALA A 192 -8.45 7.08 -5.79
N CYS A 193 -7.20 7.42 -5.54
CA CYS A 193 -6.55 8.60 -6.09
C CYS A 193 -5.94 8.24 -7.45
N GLY A 194 -6.70 8.40 -8.53
CA GLY A 194 -6.31 7.99 -9.88
C GLY A 194 -7.42 7.23 -10.61
N GLU A 195 -7.19 5.98 -10.97
CA GLU A 195 -8.19 5.19 -11.69
C GLU A 195 -9.33 4.70 -10.81
N ARG A 196 -10.53 4.65 -11.38
CA ARG A 196 -11.72 4.08 -10.73
C ARG A 196 -11.54 2.58 -10.49
N ILE A 197 -11.59 2.17 -9.23
CA ILE A 197 -11.52 0.77 -8.84
C ILE A 197 -12.91 0.14 -8.90
N HIS A 198 -13.93 0.77 -8.30
CA HIS A 198 -15.29 0.25 -8.22
C HIS A 198 -16.33 1.37 -8.24
N ALA A 199 -17.56 1.08 -8.70
CA ALA A 199 -18.64 2.08 -8.74
C ALA A 199 -19.08 2.63 -7.37
N LYS A 200 -18.81 1.88 -6.28
CA LYS A 200 -19.10 2.29 -4.89
C LYS A 200 -17.88 2.88 -4.17
N CYS A 201 -16.66 2.70 -4.68
CA CYS A 201 -15.54 3.45 -4.19
C CYS A 201 -15.68 4.89 -4.66
N GLU A 202 -15.64 5.86 -3.77
CA GLU A 202 -15.49 7.24 -4.20
C GLU A 202 -14.24 7.34 -5.04
N VAL A 203 -14.42 7.65 -6.30
CA VAL A 203 -13.31 8.00 -7.16
C VAL A 203 -13.13 9.48 -7.04
N SER A 204 -12.05 9.86 -6.44
CA SER A 204 -11.55 11.19 -6.61
C SER A 204 -10.60 11.19 -7.80
N GLU A 205 -11.08 11.61 -8.93
CA GLU A 205 -10.19 12.14 -9.95
C GLU A 205 -9.54 13.37 -9.34
N ILE A 206 -8.37 13.21 -8.76
CA ILE A 206 -7.59 14.32 -8.24
C ILE A 206 -6.98 15.03 -9.45
N PHE A 207 -7.71 15.95 -10.02
CA PHE A 207 -7.21 16.79 -11.11
C PHE A 207 -6.20 17.83 -10.63
N ASN A 208 -6.27 18.18 -9.34
CA ASN A 208 -5.36 19.15 -8.72
C ASN A 208 -5.33 19.00 -7.20
N PHE A 209 -4.38 19.69 -6.57
CA PHE A 209 -4.21 19.62 -5.12
C PHE A 209 -5.41 20.14 -4.32
N ASN A 210 -6.15 21.12 -4.86
CA ASN A 210 -7.33 21.65 -4.18
C ASN A 210 -8.43 20.61 -4.07
N ASP A 211 -8.63 19.77 -5.08
CA ASP A 211 -9.60 18.67 -5.03
C ASP A 211 -9.19 17.67 -3.93
N PHE A 212 -7.92 17.28 -3.89
CA PHE A 212 -7.40 16.43 -2.81
C PHE A 212 -7.54 17.09 -1.43
N LYS A 213 -7.19 18.38 -1.32
CA LYS A 213 -7.32 19.15 -0.08
C LYS A 213 -8.77 19.21 0.39
N ASN A 214 -9.72 19.47 -0.51
CA ASN A 214 -11.13 19.51 -0.17
C ASN A 214 -11.60 18.15 0.34
N LEU A 215 -11.28 17.06 -0.35
CA LEU A 215 -11.59 15.71 0.10
C LEU A 215 -10.96 15.39 1.47
N TYR A 216 -9.70 15.79 1.66
CA TYR A 216 -9.01 15.60 2.93
C TYR A 216 -9.67 16.35 4.07
N LEU A 217 -10.17 17.58 3.83
CA LEU A 217 -10.80 18.45 4.82
C LEU A 217 -12.30 18.18 5.00
N ASP A 218 -13.03 17.91 3.91
CA ASP A 218 -14.47 17.69 3.92
C ASP A 218 -14.86 16.37 4.59
N LYS A 219 -14.01 15.38 4.47
CA LYS A 219 -14.11 14.13 5.24
C LYS A 219 -13.72 14.41 6.70
N GLN A 220 -14.48 15.27 7.39
CA GLN A 220 -14.24 15.59 8.78
C GLN A 220 -14.47 14.36 9.68
N TRP A 221 -13.40 13.61 9.92
CA TRP A 221 -13.28 12.49 10.87
C TRP A 221 -13.28 13.00 12.30
N ARG A 222 -13.56 14.28 12.43
CA ARG A 222 -13.54 14.96 13.70
C ARG A 222 -14.79 14.56 14.45
N SER A 223 -14.55 13.57 15.31
CA SER A 223 -15.26 13.38 16.57
C SER A 223 -16.76 13.65 16.55
N SER A 224 -17.53 12.66 16.51
CA SER A 224 -18.61 12.50 17.46
C SER A 224 -18.11 11.65 18.60
#